data_3b18bf7b9db3282f06a25680420c68d6
#
_entry.id   3b18bf7b9db3282f06a25680420c68d6
#
_cell.length_a   1.000
_cell.length_b   1.000
_cell.length_c   1.000
_cell.angle_alpha   90.00
_cell.angle_beta   90.00
_cell.angle_gamma   90.00
#
_symmetry.space_group_name_H-M   'P 1'
#
loop_
_entity.id
_entity.type
_entity.pdbx_description
1 polymer ?
#
loop_
_entity_poly.entity_id
_entity_poly.type
_entity_poly.pdbx_seq_one_letter_code
_entity_poly.pdbx_strand_id
1 'polypeptide(L)'
;MSRTVRKKRHILRKILIVSVILLIIILGIGYAAVRYFKVKQISFEGTDRYTQDELKKYIFGDADTINSLKLGYDLKHGYEKAVIPFIETYEIKIEYPDKVDIVLYEKSIVAYIVYKGNYMYFDKDGIVVETSKQQVLDVPLVDGLGFDSVVLYNPLPVEDEKVFNTILDLSQNLQKYDLAVDKIHFNDDLSIVLYIENVRVNFGKGEYLSEKLHELKQMEGELVGLSGVLEMENYTEGSEYITFKKDVK
;
A
#
# COMPACT_ATOMS: atom_id res chain seq x y z
N MET A 1 -17.10 63.65 49.51
CA MET A 1 -16.76 62.21 49.21
C MET A 1 -17.52 61.60 48.01
N SER A 2 -18.33 62.32 47.20
CA SER A 2 -19.22 61.72 46.16
C SER A 2 -18.78 61.82 44.71
N ARG A 3 -17.86 62.71 44.34
CA ARG A 3 -17.43 62.88 42.91
C ARG A 3 -16.42 61.83 42.42
N THR A 4 -15.56 61.36 43.27
CA THR A 4 -14.54 60.31 42.92
C THR A 4 -15.15 58.94 42.70
N VAL A 5 -16.19 58.57 43.46
CA VAL A 5 -16.88 57.27 43.35
C VAL A 5 -17.70 57.19 42.04
N ARG A 6 -18.35 58.28 41.60
CA ARG A 6 -19.06 58.35 40.31
C ARG A 6 -18.12 58.24 39.13
N LYS A 7 -16.95 58.86 39.16
CA LYS A 7 -15.94 58.78 38.08
C LYS A 7 -15.37 57.38 37.93
N LYS A 8 -15.12 56.68 39.03
CA LYS A 8 -14.68 55.26 39.02
C LYS A 8 -15.74 54.30 38.40
N ARG A 9 -17.03 54.50 38.75
CA ARG A 9 -18.14 53.73 38.17
C ARG A 9 -18.30 53.95 36.67
N HIS A 10 -18.11 55.14 36.13
CA HIS A 10 -18.13 55.40 34.69
C HIS A 10 -16.95 54.80 33.93
N ILE A 11 -15.77 54.76 34.52
CA ILE A 11 -14.58 54.09 33.97
C ILE A 11 -14.78 52.57 33.93
N LEU A 12 -15.25 51.97 35.03
CA LEU A 12 -15.56 50.55 35.08
C LEU A 12 -16.62 50.11 34.05
N ARG A 13 -17.69 50.92 33.85
CA ARG A 13 -18.69 50.68 32.82
C ARG A 13 -18.10 50.74 31.41
N LYS A 14 -17.23 51.72 31.13
CA LYS A 14 -16.56 51.81 29.82
C LYS A 14 -15.64 50.59 29.56
N ILE A 15 -14.88 50.18 30.57
CA ILE A 15 -14.02 48.98 30.48
C ILE A 15 -14.88 47.73 30.22
N LEU A 16 -15.98 47.58 30.93
CA LEU A 16 -16.90 46.44 30.74
C LEU A 16 -17.49 46.42 29.34
N ILE A 17 -17.95 47.57 28.83
CA ILE A 17 -18.49 47.67 27.43
C ILE A 17 -17.43 47.34 26.41
N VAL A 18 -16.20 47.86 26.55
CA VAL A 18 -15.09 47.56 25.63
C VAL A 18 -14.72 46.06 25.70
N SER A 19 -14.70 45.45 26.88
CA SER A 19 -14.40 43.99 27.01
C SER A 19 -15.50 43.17 26.39
N VAL A 20 -16.76 43.50 26.50
CA VAL A 20 -17.90 42.82 25.86
C VAL A 20 -17.81 42.94 24.31
N ILE A 21 -17.53 44.15 23.82
CA ILE A 21 -17.34 44.35 22.37
C ILE A 21 -16.16 43.52 21.86
N LEU A 22 -15.03 43.50 22.56
CA LEU A 22 -13.85 42.70 22.21
C LEU A 22 -14.17 41.22 22.20
N LEU A 23 -14.94 40.75 23.19
CA LEU A 23 -15.40 39.34 23.23
C LEU A 23 -16.29 38.98 22.06
N ILE A 24 -17.24 39.86 21.67
CA ILE A 24 -18.10 39.65 20.49
C ILE A 24 -17.26 39.60 19.21
N ILE A 25 -16.26 40.46 19.05
CA ILE A 25 -15.36 40.48 17.90
C ILE A 25 -14.56 39.16 17.84
N ILE A 26 -14.00 38.69 18.97
CA ILE A 26 -13.25 37.42 19.02
C ILE A 26 -14.14 36.24 18.65
N LEU A 27 -15.37 36.18 19.18
CA LEU A 27 -16.34 35.14 18.86
C LEU A 27 -16.76 35.20 17.37
N GLY A 28 -16.93 36.40 16.82
CA GLY A 28 -17.23 36.63 15.40
C GLY A 28 -16.10 36.15 14.47
N ILE A 29 -14.85 36.48 14.83
CA ILE A 29 -13.67 36.02 14.09
C ILE A 29 -13.54 34.49 14.18
N GLY A 30 -13.72 33.92 15.39
CA GLY A 30 -13.70 32.47 15.59
C GLY A 30 -14.76 31.75 14.76
N TYR A 31 -15.98 32.24 14.75
CA TYR A 31 -17.05 31.68 13.92
C TYR A 31 -16.75 31.78 12.41
N ALA A 32 -16.27 32.96 11.96
CA ALA A 32 -15.88 33.17 10.58
C ALA A 32 -14.73 32.22 10.16
N ALA A 33 -13.74 32.02 11.02
CA ALA A 33 -12.62 31.10 10.77
C ALA A 33 -13.11 29.65 10.62
N VAL A 34 -14.00 29.17 11.50
CA VAL A 34 -14.57 27.82 11.40
C VAL A 34 -15.31 27.62 10.06
N ARG A 35 -16.06 28.64 9.61
CA ARG A 35 -16.83 28.59 8.35
C ARG A 35 -15.95 28.72 7.12
N TYR A 36 -14.99 29.63 7.13
CA TYR A 36 -14.13 29.94 5.99
C TYR A 36 -13.12 28.83 5.69
N PHE A 37 -12.56 28.23 6.73
CA PHE A 37 -11.56 27.14 6.63
C PHE A 37 -12.17 25.74 6.69
N LYS A 38 -13.49 25.61 6.44
CA LYS A 38 -14.11 24.30 6.26
C LYS A 38 -13.65 23.70 4.93
N VAL A 39 -13.05 22.50 4.98
CA VAL A 39 -12.63 21.76 3.77
C VAL A 39 -13.86 21.36 2.97
N LYS A 40 -13.84 21.69 1.67
CA LYS A 40 -14.89 21.38 0.70
C LYS A 40 -14.46 20.36 -0.35
N GLN A 41 -13.16 20.32 -0.66
CA GLN A 41 -12.59 19.45 -1.66
C GLN A 41 -11.46 18.62 -1.03
N ILE A 42 -11.52 17.33 -1.25
CA ILE A 42 -10.46 16.38 -0.87
C ILE A 42 -10.18 15.57 -2.11
N SER A 43 -8.91 15.54 -2.55
CA SER A 43 -8.44 14.65 -3.60
C SER A 43 -7.54 13.56 -3.02
N PHE A 44 -7.59 12.39 -3.62
CA PHE A 44 -6.74 11.25 -3.27
C PHE A 44 -6.04 10.78 -4.53
N GLU A 45 -4.73 10.54 -4.43
CA GLU A 45 -3.88 10.06 -5.51
C GLU A 45 -2.96 8.95 -5.00
N GLY A 46 -2.54 8.03 -5.89
CA GLY A 46 -1.54 7.01 -5.60
C GLY A 46 -2.08 5.64 -5.25
N THR A 47 -3.39 5.41 -5.30
CA THR A 47 -4.02 4.10 -5.20
C THR A 47 -5.38 4.07 -5.89
N ASP A 48 -5.69 2.96 -6.55
CA ASP A 48 -7.02 2.67 -7.10
C ASP A 48 -7.77 1.61 -6.27
N ARG A 49 -7.15 1.17 -5.17
CA ARG A 49 -7.64 0.08 -4.30
C ARG A 49 -8.82 0.47 -3.44
N TYR A 50 -8.92 1.74 -3.10
CA TYR A 50 -9.91 2.27 -2.19
C TYR A 50 -10.76 3.33 -2.85
N THR A 51 -12.03 3.39 -2.49
CA THR A 51 -12.89 4.54 -2.81
C THR A 51 -12.49 5.78 -2.00
N GLN A 52 -12.82 6.96 -2.51
CA GLN A 52 -12.54 8.21 -1.80
C GLN A 52 -13.21 8.27 -0.42
N ASP A 53 -14.40 7.69 -0.28
CA ASP A 53 -15.14 7.66 1.00
C ASP A 53 -14.46 6.74 2.01
N GLU A 54 -13.94 5.59 1.59
CA GLU A 54 -13.15 4.70 2.45
C GLU A 54 -11.87 5.37 2.93
N LEU A 55 -11.10 6.00 2.02
CA LEU A 55 -9.88 6.72 2.37
C LEU A 55 -10.16 7.88 3.33
N LYS A 56 -11.23 8.64 3.06
CA LYS A 56 -11.67 9.71 3.97
C LYS A 56 -11.99 9.17 5.35
N LYS A 57 -12.66 8.03 5.43
CA LYS A 57 -13.00 7.37 6.71
C LYS A 57 -11.76 6.87 7.45
N TYR A 58 -10.78 6.27 6.75
CA TYR A 58 -9.52 5.85 7.36
C TYR A 58 -8.74 7.03 7.94
N ILE A 59 -8.60 8.12 7.18
CA ILE A 59 -7.71 9.23 7.52
C ILE A 59 -8.35 10.21 8.51
N PHE A 60 -9.64 10.49 8.36
CA PHE A 60 -10.35 11.50 9.14
C PHE A 60 -11.42 10.92 10.07
N GLY A 61 -11.65 9.60 10.04
CA GLY A 61 -12.71 8.94 10.79
C GLY A 61 -14.10 9.36 10.29
N ASP A 62 -15.07 9.31 11.19
CA ASP A 62 -16.46 9.72 10.92
C ASP A 62 -16.68 11.24 11.07
N ALA A 63 -15.63 12.06 10.86
CA ALA A 63 -15.74 13.50 11.00
C ALA A 63 -16.59 14.10 9.85
N ASP A 64 -17.75 14.65 10.20
CA ASP A 64 -18.65 15.33 9.26
C ASP A 64 -18.01 16.56 8.59
N THR A 65 -17.08 17.20 9.30
CA THR A 65 -16.44 18.42 8.83
C THR A 65 -14.98 18.48 9.24
N ILE A 66 -14.11 18.78 8.27
CA ILE A 66 -12.68 18.98 8.49
C ILE A 66 -12.40 20.48 8.38
N ASN A 67 -11.59 21.01 9.28
CA ASN A 67 -11.14 22.40 9.24
C ASN A 67 -9.65 22.43 8.86
N SER A 68 -9.31 23.14 7.78
CA SER A 68 -7.94 23.14 7.24
C SER A 68 -6.93 23.83 8.17
N LEU A 69 -7.34 24.84 8.96
CA LEU A 69 -6.45 25.44 9.96
C LEU A 69 -6.13 24.47 11.09
N LYS A 70 -7.15 23.76 11.61
CA LYS A 70 -6.95 22.75 12.66
C LYS A 70 -6.07 21.61 12.13
N LEU A 71 -6.36 21.09 10.92
CA LEU A 71 -5.57 20.04 10.29
C LEU A 71 -4.11 20.49 10.11
N GLY A 72 -3.87 21.73 9.64
CA GLY A 72 -2.53 22.26 9.49
C GLY A 72 -1.78 22.43 10.81
N TYR A 73 -2.50 22.76 11.88
CA TYR A 73 -1.94 22.78 13.22
C TYR A 73 -1.57 21.38 13.71
N ASP A 74 -2.48 20.42 13.56
CA ASP A 74 -2.26 19.02 13.97
C ASP A 74 -1.08 18.39 13.22
N LEU A 75 -0.97 18.61 11.89
CA LEU A 75 0.16 18.14 11.07
C LEU A 75 1.52 18.67 11.54
N LYS A 76 1.56 19.87 12.11
CA LYS A 76 2.81 20.46 12.65
C LYS A 76 3.15 19.99 14.07
N HIS A 77 2.15 19.54 14.84
CA HIS A 77 2.30 19.28 16.26
C HIS A 77 2.12 17.81 16.65
N GLY A 78 2.17 16.89 15.69
CA GLY A 78 2.14 15.45 15.95
C GLY A 78 0.85 14.79 15.46
N TYR A 79 0.51 15.02 14.21
CA TYR A 79 -0.58 14.27 13.55
C TYR A 79 -0.22 12.78 13.49
N GLU A 80 -1.02 11.96 14.14
CA GLU A 80 -0.88 10.51 14.09
C GLU A 80 -1.56 9.97 12.84
N LYS A 81 -0.76 9.42 11.92
CA LYS A 81 -1.26 8.85 10.69
C LYS A 81 -1.99 7.54 10.96
N ALA A 82 -3.20 7.42 10.43
CA ALA A 82 -3.94 6.16 10.46
C ALA A 82 -3.22 5.08 9.66
N VAL A 83 -3.23 3.85 10.16
CA VAL A 83 -2.76 2.67 9.41
C VAL A 83 -3.85 2.25 8.44
N ILE A 84 -3.53 2.24 7.15
CA ILE A 84 -4.43 1.80 6.08
C ILE A 84 -3.83 0.52 5.50
N PRO A 85 -4.56 -0.61 5.42
CA PRO A 85 -4.02 -1.85 4.86
C PRO A 85 -3.48 -1.64 3.45
N PHE A 86 -2.36 -2.28 3.11
CA PHE A 86 -1.66 -2.15 1.82
C PHE A 86 -1.09 -0.76 1.48
N ILE A 87 -1.26 0.23 2.35
CA ILE A 87 -0.65 1.55 2.21
C ILE A 87 0.53 1.65 3.18
N GLU A 88 1.69 2.01 2.66
CA GLU A 88 2.91 2.22 3.44
C GLU A 88 2.85 3.54 4.23
N THR A 89 2.51 4.60 3.53
CA THR A 89 2.37 5.94 4.10
C THR A 89 1.51 6.83 3.20
N TYR A 90 1.18 8.02 3.69
CA TYR A 90 0.53 9.05 2.88
C TYR A 90 0.98 10.44 3.31
N GLU A 91 0.90 11.40 2.40
CA GLU A 91 1.18 12.80 2.63
C GLU A 91 -0.10 13.61 2.50
N ILE A 92 -0.28 14.59 3.41
CA ILE A 92 -1.41 15.51 3.38
C ILE A 92 -0.89 16.89 3.03
N LYS A 93 -1.36 17.45 1.91
CA LYS A 93 -1.09 18.82 1.49
C LYS A 93 -2.35 19.64 1.62
N ILE A 94 -2.25 20.82 2.24
CA ILE A 94 -3.37 21.72 2.42
C ILE A 94 -3.22 22.91 1.49
N GLU A 95 -4.18 23.07 0.60
CA GLU A 95 -4.37 24.28 -0.20
C GLU A 95 -5.45 25.13 0.46
N TYR A 96 -5.00 26.09 1.26
CA TYR A 96 -5.92 26.97 2.00
C TYR A 96 -6.80 27.79 1.06
N PRO A 97 -8.09 28.05 1.40
CA PRO A 97 -8.68 27.74 2.71
C PRO A 97 -9.37 26.39 2.81
N ASP A 98 -9.75 25.74 1.70
CA ASP A 98 -10.78 24.70 1.72
C ASP A 98 -10.48 23.45 0.88
N LYS A 99 -9.22 23.29 0.41
CA LYS A 99 -8.74 22.11 -0.33
C LYS A 99 -7.71 21.31 0.45
N VAL A 100 -7.77 19.98 0.32
CA VAL A 100 -6.79 19.03 0.86
C VAL A 100 -6.48 18.00 -0.20
N ASP A 101 -5.21 17.86 -0.55
CA ASP A 101 -4.72 16.83 -1.45
C ASP A 101 -3.93 15.78 -0.66
N ILE A 102 -4.24 14.51 -0.89
CA ILE A 102 -3.65 13.38 -0.17
C ILE A 102 -3.01 12.46 -1.19
N VAL A 103 -1.70 12.28 -1.06
CA VAL A 103 -0.92 11.37 -1.88
C VAL A 103 -0.61 10.13 -1.05
N LEU A 104 -1.06 8.97 -1.52
CA LEU A 104 -0.85 7.68 -0.86
C LEU A 104 0.29 6.93 -1.56
N TYR A 105 1.05 6.19 -0.79
CA TYR A 105 2.13 5.32 -1.26
C TYR A 105 1.78 3.88 -0.87
N GLU A 106 1.54 3.02 -1.85
CA GLU A 106 1.24 1.62 -1.61
C GLU A 106 2.50 0.87 -1.15
N LYS A 107 2.32 -0.19 -0.35
CA LYS A 107 3.39 -1.12 0.02
C LYS A 107 3.90 -1.84 -1.22
N SER A 108 5.23 -1.95 -1.34
CA SER A 108 5.88 -2.64 -2.46
C SER A 108 5.81 -4.16 -2.27
N ILE A 109 4.65 -4.74 -2.50
CA ILE A 109 4.42 -6.18 -2.36
C ILE A 109 4.77 -6.88 -3.66
N VAL A 110 5.54 -7.98 -3.57
CA VAL A 110 6.02 -8.74 -4.73
C VAL A 110 5.39 -10.13 -4.86
N ALA A 111 4.96 -10.74 -3.75
CA ALA A 111 4.30 -12.04 -3.74
C ALA A 111 3.59 -12.29 -2.39
N TYR A 112 2.94 -13.44 -2.26
CA TYR A 112 2.36 -13.88 -1.00
C TYR A 112 2.55 -15.38 -0.79
N ILE A 113 2.43 -15.80 0.47
CA ILE A 113 2.30 -17.18 0.89
C ILE A 113 0.95 -17.39 1.60
N VAL A 114 0.49 -18.64 1.68
CA VAL A 114 -0.68 -18.99 2.50
C VAL A 114 -0.21 -19.68 3.77
N TYR A 115 -0.50 -19.07 4.91
CA TYR A 115 -0.15 -19.62 6.21
C TYR A 115 -1.36 -19.62 7.15
N LYS A 116 -1.75 -20.81 7.65
CA LYS A 116 -2.92 -20.99 8.54
C LYS A 116 -4.21 -20.31 8.05
N GLY A 117 -4.45 -20.37 6.72
CA GLY A 117 -5.64 -19.80 6.09
C GLY A 117 -5.64 -18.27 5.96
N ASN A 118 -4.47 -17.64 6.13
CA ASN A 118 -4.28 -16.23 5.83
C ASN A 118 -3.30 -16.08 4.67
N TYR A 119 -3.52 -15.06 3.87
CA TYR A 119 -2.63 -14.60 2.82
C TYR A 119 -1.62 -13.64 3.46
N MET A 120 -0.35 -14.03 3.46
CA MET A 120 0.76 -13.28 4.06
C MET A 120 1.58 -12.68 2.94
N TYR A 121 1.47 -11.37 2.75
CA TYR A 121 2.13 -10.64 1.67
C TYR A 121 3.50 -10.15 2.11
N PHE A 122 4.50 -10.27 1.24
CA PHE A 122 5.86 -9.84 1.51
C PHE A 122 6.39 -8.90 0.42
N ASP A 123 7.34 -8.07 0.83
CA ASP A 123 7.99 -7.09 -0.03
C ASP A 123 9.23 -7.66 -0.73
N LYS A 124 9.89 -6.80 -1.52
CA LYS A 124 11.13 -7.12 -2.24
C LYS A 124 12.31 -7.54 -1.35
N ASP A 125 12.27 -7.24 -0.07
CA ASP A 125 13.29 -7.61 0.92
C ASP A 125 12.88 -8.88 1.70
N GLY A 126 11.76 -9.51 1.31
CA GLY A 126 11.23 -10.72 1.92
C GLY A 126 10.56 -10.50 3.28
N ILE A 127 10.29 -9.25 3.64
CA ILE A 127 9.60 -8.92 4.89
C ILE A 127 8.10 -9.11 4.69
N VAL A 128 7.45 -9.83 5.60
CA VAL A 128 5.98 -9.95 5.60
C VAL A 128 5.37 -8.64 6.07
N VAL A 129 4.80 -7.87 5.14
CA VAL A 129 4.35 -6.48 5.39
C VAL A 129 2.85 -6.35 5.54
N GLU A 130 2.07 -7.37 5.13
CA GLU A 130 0.61 -7.32 5.20
C GLU A 130 -0.01 -8.71 5.31
N THR A 131 -1.22 -8.79 5.85
CA THR A 131 -1.99 -10.04 5.95
C THR A 131 -3.46 -9.80 5.63
N SER A 132 -4.10 -10.78 4.98
CA SER A 132 -5.53 -10.75 4.66
C SER A 132 -6.16 -12.13 4.79
N LYS A 133 -7.48 -12.17 5.01
CA LYS A 133 -8.29 -13.39 4.95
C LYS A 133 -8.65 -13.80 3.52
N GLN A 134 -8.51 -12.91 2.58
CA GLN A 134 -8.82 -13.11 1.17
C GLN A 134 -7.64 -12.63 0.32
N GLN A 135 -7.49 -13.19 -0.86
CA GLN A 135 -6.55 -12.66 -1.84
C GLN A 135 -7.01 -11.27 -2.28
N VAL A 136 -6.12 -10.28 -2.10
CA VAL A 136 -6.43 -8.86 -2.37
C VAL A 136 -5.59 -8.35 -3.53
N LEU A 137 -4.37 -8.90 -3.74
CA LEU A 137 -3.43 -8.48 -4.76
C LEU A 137 -3.28 -9.52 -5.84
N ASP A 138 -3.09 -9.05 -7.05
CA ASP A 138 -2.71 -9.85 -8.21
C ASP A 138 -1.17 -9.97 -8.27
N VAL A 139 -0.63 -10.70 -7.30
CA VAL A 139 0.79 -11.04 -7.19
C VAL A 139 0.92 -12.56 -7.01
N PRO A 140 2.04 -13.19 -7.40
CA PRO A 140 2.15 -14.64 -7.38
C PRO A 140 2.08 -15.24 -5.97
N LEU A 141 1.40 -16.38 -5.87
CA LEU A 141 1.51 -17.29 -4.73
C LEU A 141 2.85 -17.98 -4.75
N VAL A 142 3.58 -17.96 -3.65
CA VAL A 142 4.73 -18.84 -3.44
C VAL A 142 4.28 -20.03 -2.57
N ASP A 143 4.39 -21.25 -3.09
CA ASP A 143 4.04 -22.48 -2.37
C ASP A 143 5.08 -23.60 -2.54
N GLY A 144 4.82 -24.77 -1.94
CA GLY A 144 5.76 -25.89 -1.92
C GLY A 144 6.79 -25.81 -0.81
N LEU A 145 6.81 -24.73 -0.04
CA LEU A 145 7.70 -24.54 1.12
C LEU A 145 6.92 -24.70 2.42
N GLY A 146 7.52 -25.37 3.40
CA GLY A 146 6.97 -25.47 4.75
C GLY A 146 7.43 -24.31 5.63
N PHE A 147 6.53 -23.81 6.47
CA PHE A 147 6.83 -22.76 7.44
C PHE A 147 6.30 -23.12 8.82
N ASP A 148 7.16 -23.15 9.82
CA ASP A 148 6.76 -23.40 11.21
C ASP A 148 5.99 -22.23 11.81
N SER A 149 6.45 -21.01 11.54
CA SER A 149 5.81 -19.77 11.99
C SER A 149 6.05 -18.63 11.00
N VAL A 150 5.03 -17.85 10.72
CA VAL A 150 5.14 -16.62 9.91
C VAL A 150 4.65 -15.46 10.76
N VAL A 151 5.45 -14.40 10.86
CA VAL A 151 5.18 -13.26 11.73
C VAL A 151 5.21 -11.97 10.90
N LEU A 152 4.19 -11.13 11.08
CA LEU A 152 4.12 -9.83 10.41
C LEU A 152 5.32 -8.94 10.81
N TYR A 153 5.85 -8.22 9.85
CA TYR A 153 7.05 -7.37 9.95
C TYR A 153 8.35 -8.12 10.21
N ASN A 154 8.37 -9.42 10.01
CA ASN A 154 9.57 -10.24 10.05
C ASN A 154 9.88 -10.83 8.67
N PRO A 155 11.14 -11.22 8.41
CA PRO A 155 11.49 -11.95 7.19
C PRO A 155 10.71 -13.26 7.08
N LEU A 156 10.43 -13.69 5.84
CA LEU A 156 9.94 -15.04 5.57
C LEU A 156 10.88 -16.07 6.22
N PRO A 157 10.34 -17.01 6.99
CA PRO A 157 11.15 -17.99 7.71
C PRO A 157 11.60 -19.14 6.81
N VAL A 158 12.35 -18.83 5.76
CA VAL A 158 12.97 -19.80 4.85
C VAL A 158 14.34 -20.14 5.38
N GLU A 159 14.59 -21.42 5.72
CA GLU A 159 15.84 -21.84 6.32
C GLU A 159 17.04 -21.81 5.33
N ASP A 160 16.77 -22.12 4.06
CA ASP A 160 17.78 -22.11 3.01
C ASP A 160 17.90 -20.71 2.39
N GLU A 161 19.02 -20.04 2.63
CA GLU A 161 19.32 -18.72 2.09
C GLU A 161 19.26 -18.67 0.55
N LYS A 162 19.63 -19.76 -0.13
CA LYS A 162 19.54 -19.82 -1.60
C LYS A 162 18.08 -19.79 -2.07
N VAL A 163 17.21 -20.57 -1.41
CA VAL A 163 15.78 -20.59 -1.71
C VAL A 163 15.17 -19.23 -1.44
N PHE A 164 15.52 -18.62 -0.31
CA PHE A 164 15.06 -17.27 0.03
C PHE A 164 15.46 -16.26 -1.05
N ASN A 165 16.73 -16.21 -1.43
CA ASN A 165 17.21 -15.32 -2.48
C ASN A 165 16.54 -15.62 -3.84
N THR A 166 16.32 -16.89 -4.17
CA THR A 166 15.62 -17.27 -5.40
C THR A 166 14.18 -16.77 -5.43
N ILE A 167 13.45 -16.83 -4.30
CA ILE A 167 12.09 -16.26 -4.18
C ILE A 167 12.12 -14.75 -4.49
N LEU A 168 13.06 -14.03 -3.87
CA LEU A 168 13.18 -12.59 -4.06
C LEU A 168 13.56 -12.22 -5.50
N ASP A 169 14.56 -12.91 -6.04
CA ASP A 169 15.02 -12.68 -7.42
C ASP A 169 13.90 -12.96 -8.44
N LEU A 170 13.17 -14.06 -8.27
CA LEU A 170 12.00 -14.36 -9.10
C LEU A 170 10.97 -13.27 -9.00
N SER A 171 10.49 -12.97 -7.79
CA SER A 171 9.41 -12.02 -7.57
C SER A 171 9.74 -10.62 -8.10
N GLN A 172 10.97 -10.15 -7.89
CA GLN A 172 11.44 -8.86 -8.39
C GLN A 172 11.55 -8.84 -9.93
N ASN A 173 12.07 -9.92 -10.53
CA ASN A 173 12.21 -9.99 -11.98
C ASN A 173 10.85 -10.18 -12.69
N LEU A 174 9.91 -10.93 -12.11
CA LEU A 174 8.54 -11.01 -12.62
C LEU A 174 7.90 -9.62 -12.71
N GLN A 175 8.03 -8.83 -11.65
CA GLN A 175 7.56 -7.44 -11.64
C GLN A 175 8.31 -6.57 -12.66
N LYS A 176 9.65 -6.69 -12.74
CA LYS A 176 10.47 -5.92 -13.68
C LYS A 176 10.13 -6.19 -15.14
N TYR A 177 9.82 -7.44 -15.50
CA TYR A 177 9.45 -7.82 -16.86
C TYR A 177 7.95 -7.69 -17.12
N ASP A 178 7.17 -7.26 -16.11
CA ASP A 178 5.70 -7.22 -16.21
C ASP A 178 5.13 -8.56 -16.69
N LEU A 179 5.58 -9.64 -16.06
CA LEU A 179 5.19 -11.02 -16.38
C LEU A 179 4.17 -11.50 -15.37
N ALA A 180 2.94 -11.73 -15.83
CA ALA A 180 1.85 -12.23 -15.00
C ALA A 180 2.04 -13.71 -14.70
N VAL A 181 2.38 -14.05 -13.46
CA VAL A 181 2.52 -15.43 -12.97
C VAL A 181 1.57 -15.62 -11.79
N ASP A 182 0.71 -16.64 -11.87
CA ASP A 182 -0.26 -16.93 -10.80
C ASP A 182 0.43 -17.55 -9.58
N LYS A 183 1.43 -18.44 -9.83
CA LYS A 183 2.08 -19.19 -8.76
C LYS A 183 3.53 -19.58 -9.09
N ILE A 184 4.36 -19.51 -8.06
CA ILE A 184 5.74 -20.01 -8.01
C ILE A 184 5.74 -21.23 -7.09
N HIS A 185 5.88 -22.44 -7.62
CA HIS A 185 5.88 -23.68 -6.86
C HIS A 185 7.29 -24.24 -6.72
N PHE A 186 7.71 -24.53 -5.50
CA PHE A 186 8.94 -25.25 -5.19
C PHE A 186 8.64 -26.72 -4.98
N ASN A 187 9.25 -27.60 -5.80
CA ASN A 187 9.20 -29.04 -5.59
C ASN A 187 10.10 -29.46 -4.41
N ASP A 188 9.99 -30.71 -3.97
CA ASP A 188 10.81 -31.25 -2.86
C ASP A 188 12.32 -31.17 -3.12
N ASP A 189 12.75 -31.20 -4.38
CA ASP A 189 14.16 -31.05 -4.79
C ASP A 189 14.58 -29.59 -5.03
N LEU A 190 13.72 -28.64 -4.66
CA LEU A 190 13.84 -27.21 -4.82
C LEU A 190 13.88 -26.74 -6.29
N SER A 191 13.47 -27.59 -7.23
CA SER A 191 13.18 -27.13 -8.58
C SER A 191 11.88 -26.33 -8.62
N ILE A 192 11.79 -25.37 -9.55
CA ILE A 192 10.76 -24.35 -9.62
C ILE A 192 9.84 -24.65 -10.80
N VAL A 193 8.54 -24.57 -10.55
CA VAL A 193 7.51 -24.56 -11.58
C VAL A 193 6.72 -23.26 -11.48
N LEU A 194 6.70 -22.49 -12.54
CA LEU A 194 5.84 -21.30 -12.65
C LEU A 194 4.50 -21.69 -13.28
N TYR A 195 3.42 -21.12 -12.77
CA TYR A 195 2.08 -21.31 -13.34
C TYR A 195 1.59 -20.01 -13.95
N ILE A 196 1.19 -20.09 -15.22
CA ILE A 196 0.63 -18.97 -16.00
C ILE A 196 -0.67 -19.50 -16.60
N GLU A 197 -1.81 -19.12 -16.08
CA GLU A 197 -3.12 -19.68 -16.46
C GLU A 197 -3.11 -21.23 -16.40
N ASN A 198 -3.20 -21.91 -17.55
CA ASN A 198 -3.17 -23.37 -17.65
C ASN A 198 -1.82 -23.92 -18.10
N VAL A 199 -0.79 -23.08 -18.18
CA VAL A 199 0.57 -23.48 -18.53
C VAL A 199 1.42 -23.64 -17.29
N ARG A 200 2.14 -24.75 -17.21
CA ARG A 200 3.17 -25.02 -16.21
C ARG A 200 4.53 -24.83 -16.89
N VAL A 201 5.31 -23.91 -16.40
CA VAL A 201 6.68 -23.69 -16.87
C VAL A 201 7.66 -24.39 -15.97
N ASN A 202 8.25 -25.48 -16.43
CA ASN A 202 9.29 -26.18 -15.69
C ASN A 202 10.60 -25.37 -15.77
N PHE A 203 10.89 -24.64 -14.69
CA PHE A 203 11.94 -23.61 -14.65
C PHE A 203 13.29 -24.17 -14.16
N GLY A 204 13.26 -25.32 -13.45
CA GLY A 204 14.44 -25.93 -12.85
C GLY A 204 14.91 -25.23 -11.58
N LYS A 205 16.20 -25.30 -11.25
CA LYS A 205 16.76 -24.86 -9.96
C LYS A 205 17.18 -23.38 -9.89
N GLY A 206 16.61 -22.51 -10.70
CA GLY A 206 16.89 -21.07 -10.66
C GLY A 206 18.17 -20.64 -11.38
N GLU A 207 18.83 -21.54 -12.09
CA GLU A 207 19.96 -21.18 -12.95
C GLU A 207 19.47 -20.39 -14.19
N TYR A 208 20.24 -19.38 -14.58
CA TYR A 208 19.89 -18.49 -15.71
C TYR A 208 18.50 -17.85 -15.58
N LEU A 209 18.13 -17.47 -14.35
CA LEU A 209 16.80 -16.99 -13.99
C LEU A 209 16.36 -15.79 -14.83
N SER A 210 17.23 -14.80 -14.94
CA SER A 210 16.93 -13.55 -15.69
C SER A 210 16.74 -13.81 -17.18
N GLU A 211 17.58 -14.65 -17.77
CA GLU A 211 17.54 -15.04 -19.18
C GLU A 211 16.27 -15.86 -19.48
N LYS A 212 15.96 -16.83 -18.63
CA LYS A 212 14.74 -17.63 -18.73
C LYS A 212 13.48 -16.79 -18.65
N LEU A 213 13.43 -15.83 -17.71
CA LEU A 213 12.28 -14.93 -17.59
C LEU A 213 12.16 -13.97 -18.78
N HIS A 214 13.28 -13.50 -19.28
CA HIS A 214 13.29 -12.68 -20.50
C HIS A 214 12.70 -13.43 -21.69
N GLU A 215 13.14 -14.67 -21.90
CA GLU A 215 12.64 -15.52 -22.97
C GLU A 215 11.16 -15.87 -22.79
N LEU A 216 10.76 -16.20 -21.55
CA LEU A 216 9.36 -16.46 -21.21
C LEU A 216 8.45 -15.25 -21.52
N LYS A 217 8.93 -14.03 -21.26
CA LYS A 217 8.19 -12.80 -21.61
C LYS A 217 8.00 -12.66 -23.12
N GLN A 218 8.99 -13.02 -23.92
CA GLN A 218 8.84 -12.96 -25.39
C GLN A 218 7.80 -13.95 -25.90
N MET A 219 7.66 -15.10 -25.25
CA MET A 219 6.68 -16.14 -25.60
C MET A 219 5.32 -15.99 -24.95
N GLU A 220 5.15 -15.07 -24.02
CA GLU A 220 3.91 -14.93 -23.22
C GLU A 220 2.65 -14.89 -24.09
N GLY A 221 2.67 -14.11 -25.18
CA GLY A 221 1.54 -14.01 -26.11
C GLY A 221 1.20 -15.32 -26.83
N GLU A 222 2.16 -16.21 -27.01
CA GLU A 222 1.97 -17.52 -27.65
C GLU A 222 1.41 -18.56 -26.68
N LEU A 223 1.55 -18.33 -25.37
CA LEU A 223 1.06 -19.23 -24.31
C LEU A 223 -0.43 -19.02 -23.98
N VAL A 224 -0.98 -17.88 -24.35
CA VAL A 224 -2.39 -17.53 -24.05
C VAL A 224 -3.35 -18.61 -24.59
N GLY A 225 -4.18 -19.14 -23.68
CA GLY A 225 -5.19 -20.16 -24.03
C GLY A 225 -4.63 -21.56 -24.29
N LEU A 226 -3.32 -21.76 -24.10
CA LEU A 226 -2.72 -23.09 -24.14
C LEU A 226 -2.87 -23.79 -22.78
N SER A 227 -2.77 -25.13 -22.80
CA SER A 227 -2.67 -25.97 -21.59
C SER A 227 -1.57 -27.00 -21.82
N GLY A 228 -0.62 -27.07 -20.89
CA GLY A 228 0.52 -27.97 -21.02
C GLY A 228 1.72 -27.58 -20.17
N VAL A 229 2.88 -28.11 -20.54
CA VAL A 229 4.16 -27.89 -19.88
C VAL A 229 5.16 -27.27 -20.84
N LEU A 230 5.71 -26.14 -20.47
CA LEU A 230 6.85 -25.51 -21.15
C LEU A 230 8.13 -25.92 -20.41
N GLU A 231 9.04 -26.59 -21.12
CA GLU A 231 10.27 -27.12 -20.55
C GLU A 231 11.41 -26.10 -20.72
N MET A 232 11.75 -25.42 -19.62
CA MET A 232 12.84 -24.45 -19.57
C MET A 232 13.96 -24.87 -18.61
N GLU A 233 13.88 -26.03 -17.97
CA GLU A 233 14.86 -26.49 -16.98
C GLU A 233 16.29 -26.45 -17.56
N ASN A 234 16.47 -27.02 -18.75
CA ASN A 234 17.77 -27.11 -19.43
C ASN A 234 18.08 -25.94 -20.38
N TYR A 235 17.31 -24.84 -20.27
CA TYR A 235 17.55 -23.65 -21.08
C TYR A 235 18.87 -23.00 -20.67
N THR A 236 19.68 -22.65 -21.68
CA THR A 236 20.90 -21.86 -21.56
C THR A 236 20.91 -20.76 -22.62
N GLU A 237 21.70 -19.71 -22.42
CA GLU A 237 21.90 -18.67 -23.42
C GLU A 237 22.44 -19.31 -24.73
N GLY A 238 21.64 -19.21 -25.80
CA GLY A 238 21.94 -19.86 -27.11
C GLY A 238 21.20 -21.19 -27.36
N SER A 239 20.26 -21.58 -26.50
CA SER A 239 19.33 -22.67 -26.80
C SER A 239 18.51 -22.34 -28.04
N GLU A 240 18.53 -23.22 -29.08
CA GLU A 240 17.83 -22.99 -30.35
C GLU A 240 16.31 -23.16 -30.25
N TYR A 241 15.82 -23.90 -29.21
CA TYR A 241 14.39 -24.20 -29.07
C TYR A 241 14.04 -24.49 -27.60
N ILE A 242 12.80 -24.20 -27.28
CA ILE A 242 12.13 -24.56 -26.03
C ILE A 242 10.96 -25.48 -26.37
N THR A 243 10.80 -26.55 -25.61
CA THR A 243 9.79 -27.58 -25.90
C THR A 243 8.50 -27.28 -25.12
N PHE A 244 7.37 -27.26 -25.83
CA PHE A 244 6.05 -27.23 -25.21
C PHE A 244 5.32 -28.56 -25.41
N LYS A 245 4.91 -29.20 -24.30
CA LYS A 245 4.14 -30.45 -24.27
C LYS A 245 2.69 -30.13 -23.91
N LYS A 246 1.79 -30.26 -24.88
CA LYS A 246 0.34 -30.05 -24.64
C LYS A 246 -0.22 -31.13 -23.73
N ASP A 247 -1.14 -30.74 -22.85
CA ASP A 247 -1.93 -31.70 -22.08
C ASP A 247 -2.84 -32.50 -23.05
N VAL A 248 -2.88 -33.82 -22.86
CA VAL A 248 -3.78 -34.69 -23.60
C VAL A 248 -5.16 -34.57 -22.95
N LYS A 249 -6.16 -34.22 -23.74
CA LYS A 249 -7.57 -34.18 -23.28
C LYS A 249 -8.12 -35.57 -23.02
#